data_2dd1fff9a018af8bba432cf16aeec668
#
_entry.id   2dd1fff9a018af8bba432cf16aeec668
#
_cell.length_a   1.000
_cell.length_b   1.000
_cell.length_c   1.000
_cell.angle_alpha   90.00
_cell.angle_beta   90.00
_cell.angle_gamma   90.00
#
_symmetry.space_group_name_H-M   'P 1'
#
loop_
_entity.id
_entity.type
_entity.pdbx_description
1 polymer ?
#
loop_
_entity_poly.entity_id
_entity_poly.type
_entity_poly.pdbx_seq_one_letter_code
_entity_poly.pdbx_strand_id
1 'polypeptide(L)'
;MNVGYTALDDVHFFSSGFDEKELTGRFTTEYGGRHLDVFPINHRLRYLMPFAEPQKTIDYLKTFKGEDSVLVMADDGEKFGLWSGTHELVYTRGWLEKLFGLLEKNSSWLSTARFSDCLAAPSKGLAYLPTTSYHELSQWSLPHEKSRKLAALWEGSAEDIRPLLRGGYFRN
;
A
#
# COMPACT_ATOMS: atom_id res chain seq x y z
N MET A 1 12.79 19.16 -12.09
CA MET A 1 13.05 18.07 -11.12
C MET A 1 12.86 16.76 -11.87
N ASN A 2 13.82 15.85 -11.80
CA ASN A 2 13.72 14.57 -12.48
C ASN A 2 13.35 13.50 -11.43
N VAL A 3 12.09 13.04 -11.42
CA VAL A 3 11.61 11.99 -10.53
C VAL A 3 11.68 10.67 -11.30
N GLY A 4 12.46 9.73 -10.83
CA GLY A 4 12.65 8.43 -11.48
C GLY A 4 11.66 7.36 -11.02
N TYR A 5 11.15 7.47 -9.81
CA TYR A 5 10.18 6.54 -9.25
C TYR A 5 9.32 7.20 -8.16
N THR A 6 8.19 6.55 -7.87
CA THR A 6 7.31 6.89 -6.74
C THR A 6 6.64 5.64 -6.18
N ALA A 7 6.04 5.75 -5.00
CA ALA A 7 5.16 4.74 -4.46
C ALA A 7 3.71 5.25 -4.47
N LEU A 8 2.76 4.38 -4.79
CA LEU A 8 1.34 4.68 -4.86
C LEU A 8 0.54 3.60 -4.13
N ASP A 9 -0.57 4.00 -3.54
CA ASP A 9 -1.51 3.07 -2.91
C ASP A 9 -1.97 2.01 -3.92
N ASP A 10 -2.10 0.77 -3.47
CA ASP A 10 -2.48 -0.37 -4.32
C ASP A 10 -3.87 -0.22 -4.94
N VAL A 11 -4.74 0.63 -4.38
CA VAL A 11 -6.04 0.95 -4.96
C VAL A 11 -5.95 1.50 -6.39
N HIS A 12 -4.85 2.19 -6.73
CA HIS A 12 -4.62 2.67 -8.10
C HIS A 12 -4.47 1.50 -9.08
N PHE A 13 -3.79 0.45 -8.63
CA PHE A 13 -3.56 -0.77 -9.42
C PHE A 13 -4.82 -1.62 -9.51
N PHE A 14 -5.55 -1.80 -8.40
CA PHE A 14 -6.85 -2.50 -8.43
C PHE A 14 -7.85 -1.83 -9.36
N SER A 15 -7.87 -0.49 -9.39
CA SER A 15 -8.71 0.27 -10.32
C SER A 15 -8.29 0.12 -11.79
N SER A 16 -7.11 -0.43 -12.04
CA SER A 16 -6.60 -0.78 -13.38
C SER A 16 -6.73 -2.27 -13.71
N GLY A 17 -7.35 -3.06 -12.81
CA GLY A 17 -7.61 -4.47 -13.02
C GLY A 17 -6.51 -5.42 -12.55
N PHE A 18 -5.54 -4.95 -11.78
CA PHE A 18 -4.53 -5.82 -11.16
C PHE A 18 -5.08 -6.51 -9.92
N ASP A 19 -4.67 -7.74 -9.68
CA ASP A 19 -4.92 -8.47 -8.45
C ASP A 19 -3.80 -8.27 -7.42
N GLU A 20 -4.11 -8.41 -6.13
CA GLU A 20 -3.16 -8.25 -5.03
C GLU A 20 -1.88 -9.08 -5.22
N LYS A 21 -2.01 -10.31 -5.72
CA LYS A 21 -0.90 -11.23 -5.94
C LYS A 21 0.07 -10.79 -7.04
N GLU A 22 -0.37 -9.94 -7.96
CA GLU A 22 0.45 -9.40 -9.02
C GLU A 22 1.33 -8.25 -8.54
N LEU A 23 0.95 -7.58 -7.43
CA LEU A 23 1.59 -6.37 -6.93
C LEU A 23 2.85 -6.67 -6.09
N THR A 24 3.75 -7.46 -6.65
CA THR A 24 4.97 -7.98 -6.00
C THR A 24 6.26 -7.41 -6.57
N GLY A 25 6.25 -6.13 -6.94
CA GLY A 25 7.41 -5.47 -7.51
C GLY A 25 7.09 -4.09 -8.05
N ARG A 26 8.01 -3.52 -8.82
CA ARG A 26 7.77 -2.26 -9.50
C ARG A 26 7.10 -2.44 -10.85
N PHE A 27 6.30 -1.48 -11.22
CA PHE A 27 5.70 -1.33 -12.53
C PHE A 27 6.24 -0.08 -13.20
N THR A 28 6.04 0.03 -14.49
CA THR A 28 6.35 1.26 -15.24
C THR A 28 5.05 1.86 -15.73
N THR A 29 4.85 3.15 -15.51
CA THR A 29 3.78 3.92 -16.15
C THR A 29 4.37 4.87 -17.19
N GLU A 30 3.57 5.24 -18.18
CA GLU A 30 4.01 6.10 -19.28
C GLU A 30 2.98 7.20 -19.53
N TYR A 31 3.47 8.39 -19.79
CA TYR A 31 2.66 9.51 -20.27
C TYR A 31 3.48 10.43 -21.17
N GLY A 32 3.02 10.63 -22.39
CA GLY A 32 3.65 11.54 -23.36
C GLY A 32 5.10 11.20 -23.68
N GLY A 33 5.42 9.91 -23.80
CA GLY A 33 6.77 9.40 -24.07
C GLY A 33 7.73 9.45 -22.88
N ARG A 34 7.24 9.77 -21.67
CA ARG A 34 8.02 9.75 -20.45
C ARG A 34 7.61 8.58 -19.56
N HIS A 35 8.58 7.92 -18.98
CA HIS A 35 8.36 6.78 -18.11
C HIS A 35 8.59 7.17 -16.63
N LEU A 36 7.84 6.54 -15.75
CA LEU A 36 8.00 6.64 -14.30
C LEU A 36 7.84 5.24 -13.71
N ASP A 37 8.78 4.83 -12.89
CA ASP A 37 8.62 3.60 -12.13
C ASP A 37 7.71 3.83 -10.92
N VAL A 38 6.78 2.91 -10.71
CA VAL A 38 5.78 2.98 -9.63
C VAL A 38 5.80 1.71 -8.80
N PHE A 39 5.82 1.87 -7.49
CA PHE A 39 5.77 0.78 -6.53
C PHE A 39 4.40 0.76 -5.85
N PRO A 40 3.64 -0.35 -5.91
CA PRO A 40 2.41 -0.47 -5.17
C PRO A 40 2.68 -0.57 -3.67
N ILE A 41 2.06 0.30 -2.88
CA ILE A 41 2.07 0.22 -1.42
C ILE A 41 1.10 -0.89 -1.03
N ASN A 42 1.59 -1.87 -0.31
CA ASN A 42 0.78 -3.01 0.10
C ASN A 42 -0.17 -2.63 1.24
N HIS A 43 -1.44 -2.56 0.94
CA HIS A 43 -2.51 -2.21 1.86
C HIS A 43 -2.52 -3.11 3.11
N ARG A 44 -2.32 -4.41 2.96
CA ARG A 44 -2.35 -5.34 4.07
C ARG A 44 -1.21 -5.10 5.06
N LEU A 45 -0.01 -4.76 4.59
CA LEU A 45 1.10 -4.38 5.47
C LEU A 45 0.77 -3.10 6.25
N ARG A 46 0.13 -2.12 5.61
CA ARG A 46 -0.30 -0.89 6.29
C ARG A 46 -1.25 -1.16 7.46
N TYR A 47 -2.18 -2.10 7.32
CA TYR A 47 -3.13 -2.44 8.40
C TYR A 47 -2.58 -3.40 9.44
N LEU A 48 -1.63 -4.25 9.08
CA LEU A 48 -0.94 -5.09 10.06
C LEU A 48 -0.04 -4.27 10.97
N MET A 49 0.67 -3.29 10.43
CA MET A 49 1.66 -2.49 11.17
C MET A 49 1.05 -1.16 11.64
N PRO A 50 1.09 -0.82 12.94
CA PRO A 50 1.55 -1.60 14.08
C PRO A 50 0.41 -2.33 14.82
N PHE A 51 -0.80 -2.40 14.27
CA PHE A 51 -2.04 -2.77 14.99
C PHE A 51 -2.23 -4.28 15.20
N ALA A 52 -1.53 -5.11 14.44
CA ALA A 52 -1.55 -6.54 14.63
C ALA A 52 -0.26 -7.02 15.33
N GLU A 53 -0.32 -8.22 15.93
CA GLU A 53 0.90 -8.84 16.44
C GLU A 53 1.96 -8.98 15.33
N PRO A 54 3.23 -8.65 15.58
CA PRO A 54 4.29 -8.64 14.55
C PRO A 54 4.44 -9.95 13.80
N GLN A 55 4.13 -11.08 14.45
CA GLN A 55 4.17 -12.40 13.80
C GLN A 55 3.22 -12.50 12.60
N LYS A 56 2.06 -11.83 12.64
CA LYS A 56 1.12 -11.82 11.51
C LYS A 56 1.70 -11.16 10.27
N THR A 57 2.56 -10.15 10.45
CA THR A 57 3.31 -9.55 9.33
C THR A 57 4.25 -10.56 8.69
N ILE A 58 5.01 -11.30 9.50
CA ILE A 58 5.89 -12.35 8.99
C ILE A 58 5.11 -13.48 8.31
N ASP A 59 3.99 -13.89 8.89
CA ASP A 59 3.15 -14.96 8.32
C ASP A 59 2.56 -14.53 6.97
N TYR A 60 2.17 -13.28 6.83
CA TYR A 60 1.75 -12.72 5.55
C TYR A 60 2.90 -12.68 4.54
N LEU A 61 4.07 -12.17 4.92
CA LEU A 61 5.24 -12.13 4.04
C LEU A 61 5.69 -13.54 3.60
N LYS A 62 5.50 -14.56 4.43
CA LYS A 62 5.80 -15.96 4.06
C LYS A 62 4.98 -16.47 2.87
N THR A 63 3.81 -15.91 2.61
CA THR A 63 2.99 -16.30 1.46
C THR A 63 3.66 -15.97 0.12
N PHE A 64 4.67 -15.10 0.12
CA PHE A 64 5.48 -14.70 -1.04
C PHE A 64 6.87 -15.33 -1.04
N LYS A 65 7.17 -16.24 -0.09
CA LYS A 65 8.48 -16.88 0.01
C LYS A 65 8.72 -17.78 -1.20
N GLY A 66 9.89 -17.66 -1.79
CA GLY A 66 10.29 -18.43 -2.99
C GLY A 66 10.00 -17.70 -4.30
N GLU A 67 9.37 -16.55 -4.24
CA GLU A 67 9.17 -15.62 -5.35
C GLU A 67 10.18 -14.48 -5.25
N ASP A 68 10.62 -13.96 -6.39
CA ASP A 68 11.39 -12.71 -6.44
C ASP A 68 10.44 -11.51 -6.31
N SER A 69 10.05 -11.25 -5.07
CA SER A 69 8.97 -10.31 -4.72
C SER A 69 9.49 -9.13 -3.91
N VAL A 70 9.01 -7.95 -4.24
CA VAL A 70 9.18 -6.73 -3.45
C VAL A 70 7.81 -6.26 -2.99
N LEU A 71 7.61 -6.20 -1.68
CA LEU A 71 6.40 -5.67 -1.06
C LEU A 71 6.73 -4.36 -0.34
N VAL A 72 5.95 -3.33 -0.59
CA VAL A 72 6.19 -2.00 -0.05
C VAL A 72 5.27 -1.73 1.12
N MET A 73 5.86 -1.38 2.26
CA MET A 73 5.17 -0.76 3.38
C MET A 73 5.49 0.74 3.38
N ALA A 74 4.48 1.57 3.21
CA ALA A 74 4.58 3.02 3.38
C ALA A 74 3.31 3.53 4.05
N ASP A 75 3.48 4.39 5.04
CA ASP A 75 2.37 4.95 5.82
C ASP A 75 2.81 6.24 6.52
N ASP A 76 1.87 6.91 7.20
CA ASP A 76 2.11 8.09 7.99
C ASP A 76 3.05 7.79 9.17
N GLY A 77 4.07 8.62 9.37
CA GLY A 77 5.00 8.47 10.50
C GLY A 77 4.31 8.60 11.86
N GLU A 78 3.28 9.42 11.94
CA GLU A 78 2.44 9.64 13.13
C GLU A 78 1.78 8.37 13.65
N LYS A 79 1.52 7.40 12.80
CA LYS A 79 0.97 6.10 13.13
C LYS A 79 1.82 5.34 14.15
N PHE A 80 3.12 5.61 14.18
CA PHE A 80 4.09 4.93 15.03
C PHE A 80 4.40 5.69 16.33
N GLY A 81 3.46 6.45 16.88
CA GLY A 81 3.64 7.03 18.21
C GLY A 81 2.81 8.27 18.50
N LEU A 82 2.25 8.95 17.47
CA LEU A 82 1.45 10.16 17.69
C LEU A 82 -0.07 9.90 17.66
N TRP A 83 -0.51 8.82 17.02
CA TRP A 83 -1.92 8.44 17.11
C TRP A 83 -2.25 7.90 18.51
N SER A 84 -3.50 8.08 18.92
CA SER A 84 -3.95 7.67 20.27
C SER A 84 -3.59 6.21 20.57
N GLY A 85 -2.89 5.99 21.67
CA GLY A 85 -2.46 4.67 22.15
C GLY A 85 -1.28 4.04 21.40
N THR A 86 -0.83 4.61 20.27
CA THR A 86 0.22 3.98 19.46
C THR A 86 1.61 4.10 20.07
N HIS A 87 1.89 5.16 20.84
CA HIS A 87 3.16 5.25 21.54
C HIS A 87 3.35 4.09 22.54
N GLU A 88 2.33 3.81 23.34
CA GLU A 88 2.39 2.68 24.29
C GLU A 88 2.56 1.35 23.55
N LEU A 89 1.78 1.13 22.50
CA LEU A 89 1.84 -0.10 21.72
C LEU A 89 3.23 -0.30 21.08
N VAL A 90 3.72 0.72 20.40
CA VAL A 90 4.93 0.61 19.56
C VAL A 90 6.19 0.53 20.41
N TYR A 91 6.29 1.38 21.44
CA TYR A 91 7.51 1.54 22.24
C TYR A 91 7.41 0.83 23.59
N THR A 92 6.39 1.12 24.41
CA THR A 92 6.31 0.58 25.78
C THR A 92 6.06 -0.92 25.79
N ARG A 93 5.17 -1.41 24.94
CA ARG A 93 4.90 -2.86 24.78
C ARG A 93 5.89 -3.55 23.83
N GLY A 94 6.83 -2.78 23.25
CA GLY A 94 7.92 -3.31 22.43
C GLY A 94 7.49 -3.90 21.10
N TRP A 95 6.41 -3.40 20.49
CA TRP A 95 5.94 -3.91 19.21
C TRP A 95 7.01 -3.77 18.12
N LEU A 96 7.66 -2.61 18.07
CA LEU A 96 8.70 -2.31 17.05
C LEU A 96 9.93 -3.21 17.24
N GLU A 97 10.39 -3.39 18.46
CA GLU A 97 11.50 -4.28 18.79
C GLU A 97 11.21 -5.73 18.40
N LYS A 98 9.99 -6.21 18.71
CA LYS A 98 9.54 -7.55 18.30
C LYS A 98 9.54 -7.70 16.78
N LEU A 99 9.05 -6.68 16.04
CA LEU A 99 9.05 -6.73 14.58
C LEU A 99 10.47 -6.84 14.02
N PHE A 100 11.39 -5.98 14.45
CA PHE A 100 12.79 -6.05 14.01
C PHE A 100 13.46 -7.38 14.36
N GLY A 101 13.25 -7.88 15.58
CA GLY A 101 13.77 -9.19 15.95
C GLY A 101 13.21 -10.35 15.10
N LEU A 102 11.97 -10.23 14.64
CA LEU A 102 11.39 -11.20 13.71
C LEU A 102 11.96 -11.06 12.29
N LEU A 103 12.20 -9.84 11.81
CA LEU A 103 12.85 -9.61 10.51
C LEU A 103 14.26 -10.22 10.50
N GLU A 104 15.06 -9.98 11.55
CA GLU A 104 16.39 -10.56 11.71
C GLU A 104 16.36 -12.10 11.73
N LYS A 105 15.45 -12.70 12.50
CA LYS A 105 15.27 -14.17 12.57
C LYS A 105 14.91 -14.79 11.22
N ASN A 106 14.30 -14.02 10.32
CA ASN A 106 13.87 -14.49 9.00
C ASN A 106 14.80 -14.02 7.87
N SER A 107 15.97 -13.46 8.18
CA SER A 107 16.93 -12.89 7.22
C SER A 107 17.45 -13.87 6.15
N SER A 108 17.30 -15.18 6.38
CA SER A 108 17.66 -16.20 5.38
C SER A 108 16.77 -16.20 4.12
N TRP A 109 15.59 -15.57 4.18
CA TRP A 109 14.65 -15.51 3.06
C TRP A 109 13.96 -14.16 2.91
N LEU A 110 14.06 -13.27 3.89
CA LEU A 110 13.42 -11.96 3.94
C LEU A 110 14.48 -10.89 4.19
N SER A 111 14.53 -9.88 3.35
CA SER A 111 15.42 -8.72 3.53
C SER A 111 14.66 -7.42 3.37
N THR A 112 15.11 -6.38 4.05
CA THR A 112 14.67 -5.01 3.79
C THR A 112 15.55 -4.40 2.70
N ALA A 113 14.97 -3.62 1.81
CA ALA A 113 15.67 -2.98 0.70
C ALA A 113 15.25 -1.52 0.55
N ARG A 114 16.11 -0.69 -0.03
CA ARG A 114 15.74 0.66 -0.46
C ARG A 114 15.09 0.57 -1.84
N PHE A 115 14.20 1.50 -2.16
CA PHE A 115 13.60 1.58 -3.50
C PHE A 115 14.65 1.61 -4.62
N SER A 116 15.76 2.35 -4.41
CA SER A 116 16.85 2.43 -5.38
C SER A 116 17.47 1.06 -5.70
N ASP A 117 17.55 0.18 -4.70
CA ASP A 117 18.14 -1.16 -4.88
C ASP A 117 17.18 -2.05 -5.69
N CYS A 118 15.86 -1.83 -5.54
CA CYS A 118 14.83 -2.56 -6.26
C CYS A 118 14.69 -2.11 -7.74
N LEU A 119 15.25 -0.97 -8.12
CA LEU A 119 15.22 -0.51 -9.52
C LEU A 119 16.07 -1.38 -10.46
N ALA A 120 17.03 -2.13 -9.94
CA ALA A 120 17.85 -3.05 -10.74
C ALA A 120 17.07 -4.28 -11.23
N ALA A 121 16.00 -4.66 -10.51
CA ALA A 121 15.14 -5.76 -10.94
C ALA A 121 14.27 -5.34 -12.15
N PRO A 122 13.87 -6.28 -13.03
CA PRO A 122 12.96 -5.98 -14.12
C PRO A 122 11.62 -5.42 -13.63
N SER A 123 11.01 -4.54 -14.42
CA SER A 123 9.63 -4.12 -14.20
C SER A 123 8.69 -5.32 -14.36
N LYS A 124 7.68 -5.42 -13.51
CA LYS A 124 6.63 -6.45 -13.64
C LYS A 124 5.70 -6.19 -14.84
N GLY A 125 5.72 -4.98 -15.39
CA GLY A 125 4.96 -4.63 -16.58
C GLY A 125 4.59 -3.15 -16.63
N LEU A 126 3.78 -2.82 -17.63
CA LEU A 126 3.18 -1.48 -17.75
C LEU A 126 1.90 -1.40 -16.94
N ALA A 127 1.75 -0.31 -16.20
CA ALA A 127 0.54 -0.01 -15.45
C ALA A 127 0.00 1.37 -15.88
N TYR A 128 -1.15 1.39 -16.54
CA TYR A 128 -1.87 2.61 -16.84
C TYR A 128 -2.82 2.93 -15.69
N LEU A 129 -2.35 3.79 -14.79
CA LEU A 129 -3.03 4.08 -13.56
C LEU A 129 -4.06 5.20 -13.74
N PRO A 130 -5.31 5.03 -13.30
CA PRO A 130 -6.32 6.06 -13.37
C PRO A 130 -6.06 7.16 -12.35
N THR A 131 -6.66 8.32 -12.58
CA THR A 131 -6.73 9.40 -11.57
C THR A 131 -7.75 8.99 -10.49
N THR A 132 -7.31 8.26 -9.51
CA THR A 132 -8.11 7.79 -8.38
C THR A 132 -7.35 8.01 -7.07
N SER A 133 -8.00 7.70 -5.96
CA SER A 133 -7.39 7.72 -4.64
C SER A 133 -8.02 6.65 -3.76
N TYR A 134 -7.41 6.38 -2.59
CA TYR A 134 -8.07 5.55 -1.60
C TYR A 134 -9.34 6.25 -1.05
N HIS A 135 -10.25 5.45 -0.50
CA HIS A 135 -11.60 5.89 -0.19
C HIS A 135 -11.65 7.14 0.69
N GLU A 136 -10.87 7.16 1.76
CA GLU A 136 -10.86 8.26 2.73
C GLU A 136 -10.43 9.58 2.08
N LEU A 137 -9.36 9.57 1.30
CA LEU A 137 -8.91 10.79 0.63
C LEU A 137 -9.92 11.27 -0.42
N SER A 138 -10.54 10.36 -1.13
CA SER A 138 -11.63 10.68 -2.07
C SER A 138 -12.82 11.31 -1.36
N GLN A 139 -13.19 10.80 -0.19
CA GLN A 139 -14.25 11.33 0.65
C GLN A 139 -13.90 12.73 1.20
N TRP A 140 -12.69 12.90 1.74
CA TRP A 140 -12.25 14.17 2.36
C TRP A 140 -12.09 15.30 1.35
N SER A 141 -11.83 15.00 0.10
CA SER A 141 -11.74 16.00 -0.97
C SER A 141 -13.10 16.59 -1.39
N LEU A 142 -14.21 15.98 -0.96
CA LEU A 142 -15.56 16.43 -1.30
C LEU A 142 -16.07 17.54 -0.38
N PRO A 143 -16.95 18.43 -0.86
CA PRO A 143 -17.73 19.31 0.00
C PRO A 143 -18.48 18.52 1.08
N HIS A 144 -18.60 19.07 2.28
CA HIS A 144 -19.10 18.38 3.49
C HIS A 144 -20.38 17.55 3.26
N GLU A 145 -21.39 18.12 2.61
CA GLU A 145 -22.65 17.39 2.33
C GLU A 145 -22.44 16.17 1.41
N LYS A 146 -21.57 16.31 0.41
CA LYS A 146 -21.23 15.23 -0.52
C LYS A 146 -20.43 14.15 0.16
N SER A 147 -19.46 14.54 1.00
CA SER A 147 -18.67 13.64 1.84
C SER A 147 -19.56 12.77 2.74
N ARG A 148 -20.53 13.39 3.43
CA ARG A 148 -21.50 12.66 4.27
C ARG A 148 -22.35 11.67 3.47
N LYS A 149 -22.82 12.06 2.29
CA LYS A 149 -23.59 11.15 1.42
C LYS A 149 -22.77 9.97 0.94
N LEU A 150 -21.49 10.20 0.57
CA LEU A 150 -20.59 9.13 0.17
C LEU A 150 -20.30 8.18 1.34
N ALA A 151 -20.08 8.70 2.55
CA ALA A 151 -19.89 7.88 3.75
C ALA A 151 -21.09 6.97 4.01
N ALA A 152 -22.31 7.54 3.97
CA ALA A 152 -23.53 6.78 4.18
C ALA A 152 -23.75 5.68 3.12
N LEU A 153 -23.42 5.97 1.86
CA LEU A 153 -23.46 4.97 0.79
C LEU A 153 -22.42 3.86 1.02
N TRP A 154 -21.21 4.21 1.44
CA TRP A 154 -20.16 3.26 1.73
C TRP A 154 -20.52 2.33 2.89
N GLU A 155 -21.00 2.89 3.99
CA GLU A 155 -21.42 2.13 5.17
C GLU A 155 -22.61 1.20 4.87
N GLY A 156 -23.56 1.66 4.05
CA GLY A 156 -24.75 0.90 3.66
C GLY A 156 -24.52 -0.11 2.53
N SER A 157 -23.33 -0.16 1.93
CA SER A 157 -23.06 -1.01 0.78
C SER A 157 -22.43 -2.34 1.18
N ALA A 158 -22.80 -3.41 0.47
CA ALA A 158 -22.16 -4.70 0.59
C ALA A 158 -20.68 -4.64 0.16
N GLU A 159 -19.84 -5.55 0.67
CA GLU A 159 -18.39 -5.53 0.42
C GLU A 159 -18.02 -5.66 -1.06
N ASP A 160 -18.78 -6.42 -1.82
CA ASP A 160 -18.63 -6.60 -3.27
C ASP A 160 -18.98 -5.35 -4.08
N ILE A 161 -19.81 -4.45 -3.54
CA ILE A 161 -20.20 -3.19 -4.18
C ILE A 161 -19.21 -2.06 -3.86
N ARG A 162 -18.58 -2.09 -2.70
CA ARG A 162 -17.63 -1.04 -2.26
C ARG A 162 -16.52 -0.72 -3.26
N PRO A 163 -15.89 -1.69 -3.95
CA PRO A 163 -14.91 -1.39 -4.99
C PRO A 163 -15.44 -0.51 -6.11
N LEU A 164 -16.71 -0.66 -6.47
CA LEU A 164 -17.38 0.14 -7.51
C LEU A 164 -17.59 1.60 -7.06
N LEU A 165 -17.71 1.85 -5.75
CA LEU A 165 -17.87 3.19 -5.18
C LEU A 165 -16.54 3.95 -5.06
N ARG A 166 -15.40 3.29 -5.21
CA ARG A 166 -14.08 3.93 -5.14
C ARG A 166 -13.81 4.90 -6.30
N GLY A 167 -14.70 4.94 -7.26
CA GLY A 167 -14.59 5.79 -8.43
C GLY A 167 -13.63 5.21 -9.46
N GLY A 168 -14.18 4.82 -10.59
CA GLY A 168 -13.41 4.56 -11.78
C GLY A 168 -13.19 5.86 -12.53
N TYR A 169 -12.08 5.95 -13.22
CA TYR A 169 -11.82 7.07 -14.10
C TYR A 169 -12.60 6.88 -15.41
N PHE A 170 -13.58 7.74 -15.66
CA PHE A 170 -14.17 7.85 -16.98
C PHE A 170 -13.38 8.89 -17.76
N ARG A 171 -12.63 8.45 -18.73
CA ARG A 171 -12.18 9.36 -19.79
C ARG A 171 -13.39 9.77 -20.59
N ASN A 172 -13.71 11.06 -20.58
CA ASN A 172 -14.50 11.67 -21.65
C ASN A 172 -13.62 11.89 -22.86
#